data_9f30cce0de7e7d13badb3587876aaa6d
#
_entry.id   9f30cce0de7e7d13badb3587876aaa6d
#
_cell.length_a   1.000
_cell.length_b   1.000
_cell.length_c   1.000
_cell.angle_alpha   90.00
_cell.angle_beta   90.00
_cell.angle_gamma   90.00
#
_symmetry.space_group_name_H-M   'P 1'
#
loop_
_entity.id
_entity.type
_entity.pdbx_description
1 polymer ?
#
loop_
_entity_poly.entity_id
_entity_poly.type
_entity_poly.pdbx_seq_one_letter_code
_entity_poly.pdbx_strand_id
1 'polypeptide(L)'
;TAISEMGYENPTPVQEAVIPVLLHNPSFPNTLIPTANDSEDTSEEASVMSEEASAISAEGADITEAAEESNEVIAEITADADSATEVSAESQRHRDIIALAQTGTGKTAAYGLPVLQNINPKDRTTQVVILSPTRELCLQIADDLKDYSRYIDGLHVVAVYGGTSIEGQIRQLKKGCQIIVATPGRLIDLMHRKVAQLHSVRNIVLDEADEMLNMGFTDSIDEILAALPEERQTLLFSATMGPEIERIAKSYLKDYQEIVVGS
;
A
#
# COMPACT_ATOMS: atom_id res chain seq x y z
N THR A 1 14.34 -14.61 7.71
CA THR A 1 13.48 -13.41 7.69
C THR A 1 13.11 -13.00 9.12
N ALA A 2 12.75 -11.72 9.35
CA ALA A 2 12.30 -11.23 10.65
C ALA A 2 11.14 -12.09 11.22
N ILE A 3 10.20 -12.46 10.37
CA ILE A 3 9.03 -13.29 10.73
C ILE A 3 9.45 -14.66 11.29
N SER A 4 10.38 -15.35 10.64
CA SER A 4 10.87 -16.66 11.10
C SER A 4 11.61 -16.56 12.44
N GLU A 5 12.38 -15.49 12.66
CA GLU A 5 13.11 -15.25 13.91
C GLU A 5 12.20 -14.88 15.08
N MET A 6 11.04 -14.29 14.78
CA MET A 6 10.00 -13.99 15.77
C MET A 6 9.15 -15.20 16.16
N GLY A 7 9.38 -16.37 15.54
CA GLY A 7 8.67 -17.62 15.87
C GLY A 7 7.27 -17.73 15.27
N TYR A 8 6.96 -16.97 14.21
CA TYR A 8 5.71 -17.12 13.48
C TYR A 8 5.79 -18.36 12.58
N GLU A 9 5.11 -19.43 12.97
CA GLU A 9 5.08 -20.69 12.24
C GLU A 9 3.82 -20.85 11.39
N ASN A 10 2.68 -20.44 11.91
CA ASN A 10 1.38 -20.55 11.23
C ASN A 10 0.64 -19.21 11.30
N PRO A 11 -0.03 -18.79 10.22
CA PRO A 11 -0.85 -17.59 10.23
C PRO A 11 -2.11 -17.80 11.08
N THR A 12 -2.59 -16.73 11.67
CA THR A 12 -3.89 -16.70 12.35
C THR A 12 -5.02 -16.58 11.32
N PRO A 13 -6.29 -16.90 11.66
CA PRO A 13 -7.41 -16.77 10.73
C PRO A 13 -7.56 -15.38 10.12
N VAL A 14 -7.29 -14.30 10.88
CA VAL A 14 -7.33 -12.94 10.33
C VAL A 14 -6.18 -12.69 9.36
N GLN A 15 -5.01 -13.23 9.61
CA GLN A 15 -3.86 -13.13 8.71
C GLN A 15 -4.11 -13.89 7.41
N GLU A 16 -4.65 -15.12 7.48
CA GLU A 16 -5.01 -15.93 6.31
C GLU A 16 -6.04 -15.23 5.42
N ALA A 17 -7.00 -14.53 6.02
CA ALA A 17 -8.05 -13.85 5.28
C ALA A 17 -7.61 -12.50 4.68
N VAL A 18 -6.80 -11.72 5.40
CA VAL A 18 -6.46 -10.33 5.04
C VAL A 18 -5.21 -10.25 4.16
N ILE A 19 -4.14 -10.98 4.49
CA ILE A 19 -2.85 -10.84 3.80
C ILE A 19 -2.96 -11.08 2.29
N PRO A 20 -3.61 -12.14 1.78
CA PRO A 20 -3.72 -12.37 0.34
C PRO A 20 -4.44 -11.24 -0.39
N VAL A 21 -5.50 -10.69 0.21
CA VAL A 21 -6.27 -9.59 -0.39
C VAL A 21 -5.41 -8.33 -0.55
N LEU A 22 -4.56 -8.03 0.44
CA LEU A 22 -3.69 -6.86 0.41
C LEU A 22 -2.48 -7.03 -0.52
N LEU A 23 -1.91 -8.24 -0.61
CA LEU A 23 -0.75 -8.49 -1.47
C LEU A 23 -1.10 -8.53 -2.96
N HIS A 24 -2.34 -8.85 -3.32
CA HIS A 24 -2.79 -8.90 -4.71
C HIS A 24 -3.34 -7.57 -5.23
N ASN A 25 -3.10 -6.47 -4.55
CA ASN A 25 -3.51 -5.15 -5.01
C ASN A 25 -2.53 -4.60 -6.07
N PRO A 26 -2.93 -4.50 -7.35
CA PRO A 26 -2.03 -4.13 -8.45
C PRO A 26 -1.59 -2.67 -8.43
N SER A 27 -2.25 -1.82 -7.67
CA SER A 27 -1.93 -0.40 -7.62
C SER A 27 -0.72 -0.07 -6.72
N PHE A 28 -0.24 -1.05 -5.98
CA PHE A 28 0.98 -0.93 -5.20
C PHE A 28 1.94 -2.03 -5.64
N PRO A 29 2.80 -1.76 -6.64
CA PRO A 29 3.78 -2.74 -7.07
C PRO A 29 4.63 -3.14 -5.88
N ASN A 30 4.74 -4.44 -5.69
CA ASN A 30 5.53 -5.05 -4.63
C ASN A 30 7.01 -4.72 -4.82
N THR A 31 7.50 -3.70 -4.11
CA THR A 31 8.87 -3.19 -4.27
C THR A 31 9.92 -4.04 -3.54
N LEU A 32 9.50 -5.03 -2.75
CA LEU A 32 10.39 -5.85 -1.91
C LEU A 32 10.51 -7.31 -2.35
N ILE A 33 9.67 -7.79 -3.25
CA ILE A 33 9.86 -9.11 -3.87
C ILE A 33 10.71 -8.92 -5.12
N PRO A 34 11.93 -9.48 -5.21
CA PRO A 34 12.67 -9.54 -6.46
C PRO A 34 11.81 -10.33 -7.46
N THR A 35 11.40 -9.68 -8.53
CA THR A 35 10.77 -10.40 -9.63
C THR A 35 11.81 -11.33 -10.22
N ALA A 36 11.43 -12.57 -10.53
CA ALA A 36 12.33 -13.60 -11.05
C ALA A 36 13.01 -13.23 -12.39
N ASN A 37 12.79 -12.02 -12.90
CA ASN A 37 13.40 -11.46 -14.11
C ASN A 37 14.60 -10.54 -13.87
N ASP A 38 15.00 -10.27 -12.61
CA ASP A 38 16.14 -9.40 -12.34
C ASP A 38 17.51 -10.14 -12.26
N SER A 39 17.53 -11.41 -12.69
CA SER A 39 18.76 -12.21 -12.73
C SER A 39 19.25 -12.47 -14.15
N GLU A 40 19.44 -11.43 -14.96
CA GLU A 40 20.31 -11.48 -16.14
C GLU A 40 20.60 -10.04 -16.59
N ASP A 41 21.61 -9.43 -16.04
CA ASP A 41 22.61 -8.64 -16.78
C ASP A 41 23.74 -8.18 -15.87
N THR A 42 24.73 -9.04 -15.69
CA THR A 42 26.08 -8.67 -15.33
C THR A 42 27.03 -9.42 -16.21
N SER A 43 27.36 -8.86 -17.36
CA SER A 43 28.66 -9.11 -17.98
C SER A 43 29.02 -7.97 -18.94
N GLU A 44 30.07 -7.29 -18.49
CA GLU A 44 31.23 -6.85 -19.26
C GLU A 44 31.18 -5.56 -20.03
N GLU A 45 31.91 -4.62 -19.45
CA GLU A 45 32.67 -3.58 -20.14
C GLU A 45 33.47 -4.14 -21.30
N ALA A 46 33.38 -3.51 -22.47
CA ALA A 46 34.55 -3.30 -23.30
C ALA A 46 34.31 -2.20 -24.36
N SER A 47 34.83 -1.07 -24.09
CA SER A 47 35.71 -0.20 -24.92
C SER A 47 35.50 -0.14 -26.42
N VAL A 48 35.28 1.09 -26.88
CA VAL A 48 36.15 1.87 -27.81
C VAL A 48 35.95 1.71 -29.32
N MET A 49 35.69 2.87 -29.89
CA MET A 49 36.11 3.45 -31.18
C MET A 49 35.38 3.13 -32.49
N SER A 50 34.84 4.20 -32.95
CA SER A 50 35.19 4.96 -34.19
C SER A 50 34.64 4.48 -35.51
N GLU A 51 34.00 5.47 -36.09
CA GLU A 51 34.16 6.04 -37.41
C GLU A 51 33.74 5.30 -38.68
N GLU A 52 32.93 6.07 -39.37
CA GLU A 52 32.87 6.30 -40.79
C GLU A 52 32.21 5.33 -41.76
N ALA A 53 31.27 5.89 -42.38
CA ALA A 53 31.15 6.24 -43.79
C ALA A 53 30.10 5.48 -44.60
N SER A 54 29.15 6.26 -45.00
CA SER A 54 28.83 6.65 -46.37
C SER A 54 28.31 5.59 -47.33
N ALA A 55 27.09 5.90 -47.74
CA ALA A 55 26.57 5.88 -49.11
C ALA A 55 26.71 4.59 -49.95
N ILE A 56 25.62 4.14 -50.50
CA ILE A 56 25.35 4.13 -51.96
C ILE A 56 23.90 3.71 -52.21
N SER A 57 23.31 4.46 -53.07
CA SER A 57 22.00 4.42 -53.67
C SER A 57 21.79 3.24 -54.64
N ALA A 58 20.51 2.98 -54.86
CA ALA A 58 19.85 2.81 -56.15
C ALA A 58 19.35 1.41 -56.53
N GLU A 59 18.12 1.50 -57.09
CA GLU A 59 17.44 0.60 -58.04
C GLU A 59 16.89 -0.70 -57.45
N GLY A 60 15.59 -0.91 -57.37
CA GLY A 60 14.54 -0.69 -58.37
C GLY A 60 13.94 -2.07 -58.73
N ALA A 61 12.67 -2.23 -58.52
CA ALA A 61 11.74 -3.07 -59.25
C ALA A 61 10.75 -3.81 -58.35
N ASP A 62 9.54 -3.32 -58.33
CA ASP A 62 8.29 -3.95 -58.72
C ASP A 62 8.07 -5.43 -58.23
N ILE A 63 7.28 -5.56 -57.16
CA ILE A 63 6.33 -6.67 -56.99
C ILE A 63 5.14 -6.16 -56.16
N THR A 64 4.22 -5.46 -56.81
CA THR A 64 2.83 -5.33 -56.39
C THR A 64 2.07 -6.54 -56.98
N GLU A 65 1.51 -7.38 -56.11
CA GLU A 65 0.35 -8.23 -56.39
C GLU A 65 0.41 -9.57 -55.65
N ALA A 66 0.54 -9.56 -54.33
CA ALA A 66 0.25 -10.74 -53.48
C ALA A 66 0.04 -10.42 -51.98
N ALA A 67 -0.36 -9.18 -51.65
CA ALA A 67 -0.47 -8.79 -50.25
C ALA A 67 -1.91 -8.41 -49.81
N GLU A 68 -2.92 -8.63 -50.61
CA GLU A 68 -4.30 -8.27 -50.26
C GLU A 68 -5.17 -9.41 -49.70
N GLU A 69 -4.80 -10.67 -49.88
CA GLU A 69 -5.60 -11.79 -49.35
C GLU A 69 -5.17 -12.31 -47.95
N SER A 70 -4.06 -11.81 -47.41
CA SER A 70 -3.60 -12.25 -46.08
C SER A 70 -4.01 -11.33 -44.93
N ASN A 71 -4.60 -10.16 -45.25
CA ASN A 71 -4.93 -9.13 -44.24
C ASN A 71 -6.37 -9.25 -43.67
N GLU A 72 -7.28 -9.97 -44.34
CA GLU A 72 -8.65 -10.15 -43.82
C GLU A 72 -8.77 -11.25 -42.77
N VAL A 73 -7.90 -12.24 -42.79
CA VAL A 73 -7.95 -13.35 -41.82
C VAL A 73 -7.25 -13.01 -40.50
N ILE A 74 -6.37 -12.02 -40.49
CA ILE A 74 -5.68 -11.54 -39.26
C ILE A 74 -6.53 -10.51 -38.51
N ALA A 75 -7.43 -9.80 -39.19
CA ALA A 75 -8.31 -8.82 -38.55
C ALA A 75 -9.45 -9.45 -37.72
N GLU A 76 -9.88 -10.67 -38.05
CA GLU A 76 -10.94 -11.35 -37.29
C GLU A 76 -10.43 -12.06 -36.03
N ILE A 77 -9.13 -12.37 -35.94
CA ILE A 77 -8.53 -13.04 -34.76
C ILE A 77 -8.08 -12.02 -33.71
N THR A 78 -7.86 -10.76 -34.09
CA THR A 78 -7.45 -9.70 -33.13
C THR A 78 -8.62 -8.96 -32.49
N ALA A 79 -9.86 -9.10 -33.00
CA ALA A 79 -11.03 -8.46 -32.43
C ALA A 79 -11.56 -9.17 -31.17
N ASP A 80 -11.29 -10.47 -31.00
CA ASP A 80 -11.71 -11.23 -29.81
C ASP A 80 -10.69 -11.18 -28.65
N ALA A 81 -9.45 -10.74 -28.90
CA ALA A 81 -8.42 -10.62 -27.86
C ALA A 81 -8.50 -9.31 -27.04
N ASP A 82 -9.08 -8.25 -27.64
CA ASP A 82 -9.21 -6.94 -26.96
C ASP A 82 -10.38 -6.90 -25.96
N SER A 83 -11.43 -7.70 -26.18
CA SER A 83 -12.57 -7.76 -25.24
C SER A 83 -12.29 -8.58 -23.97
N ALA A 84 -11.33 -9.52 -24.06
CA ALA A 84 -10.92 -10.33 -22.90
C ALA A 84 -9.93 -9.61 -21.98
N THR A 85 -9.21 -8.61 -22.50
CA THR A 85 -8.20 -7.85 -21.75
C THR A 85 -8.83 -6.67 -20.99
N GLU A 86 -9.93 -6.09 -21.48
CA GLU A 86 -10.63 -5.02 -20.78
C GLU A 86 -11.44 -5.51 -19.57
N VAL A 87 -11.97 -6.73 -19.60
CA VAL A 87 -12.69 -7.33 -18.47
C VAL A 87 -11.77 -7.68 -17.30
N SER A 88 -10.47 -7.90 -17.55
CA SER A 88 -9.49 -8.17 -16.48
C SER A 88 -8.92 -6.91 -15.82
N ALA A 89 -8.93 -5.76 -16.51
CA ALA A 89 -8.42 -4.51 -15.95
C ALA A 89 -9.43 -3.79 -15.03
N GLU A 90 -10.73 -3.99 -15.23
CA GLU A 90 -11.78 -3.42 -14.36
C GLU A 90 -11.95 -4.18 -13.05
N SER A 91 -11.55 -5.45 -12.97
CA SER A 91 -11.68 -6.25 -11.74
C SER A 91 -10.50 -6.10 -10.76
N GLN A 92 -9.53 -5.24 -11.08
CA GLN A 92 -8.31 -5.04 -10.29
C GLN A 92 -8.27 -3.68 -9.55
N ARG A 93 -9.42 -3.08 -9.28
CA ARG A 93 -9.47 -1.85 -8.48
C ARG A 93 -9.15 -2.13 -7.02
N HIS A 94 -8.48 -1.16 -6.39
CA HIS A 94 -8.18 -1.14 -4.97
C HIS A 94 -9.38 -1.59 -4.15
N ARG A 95 -9.25 -2.70 -3.45
CA ARG A 95 -10.28 -3.07 -2.49
C ARG A 95 -9.88 -2.52 -1.14
N ASP A 96 -10.69 -1.61 -0.64
CA ASP A 96 -10.66 -1.29 0.77
C ASP A 96 -11.14 -2.51 1.55
N ILE A 97 -10.79 -2.59 2.82
CA ILE A 97 -11.14 -3.75 3.65
C ILE A 97 -11.81 -3.26 4.93
N ILE A 98 -12.89 -3.95 5.30
CA ILE A 98 -13.40 -3.96 6.66
C ILE A 98 -13.15 -5.35 7.22
N ALA A 99 -12.34 -5.45 8.27
CA ALA A 99 -12.07 -6.69 8.96
C ALA A 99 -12.69 -6.67 10.35
N LEU A 100 -13.68 -7.53 10.57
CA LEU A 100 -14.28 -7.73 11.87
C LEU A 100 -13.50 -8.82 12.61
N ALA A 101 -12.67 -8.42 13.57
CA ALA A 101 -11.81 -9.31 14.34
C ALA A 101 -11.55 -8.73 15.73
N GLN A 102 -11.54 -9.61 16.74
CA GLN A 102 -11.28 -9.21 18.13
C GLN A 102 -9.82 -8.83 18.36
N THR A 103 -9.55 -8.16 19.50
CA THR A 103 -8.22 -7.84 19.97
C THR A 103 -7.42 -9.12 20.23
N GLY A 104 -6.12 -9.10 19.94
CA GLY A 104 -5.24 -10.26 20.19
C GLY A 104 -5.27 -11.36 19.12
N THR A 105 -5.97 -11.15 17.99
CA THR A 105 -6.06 -12.12 16.90
C THR A 105 -4.91 -12.02 15.87
N GLY A 106 -3.92 -11.15 16.09
CA GLY A 106 -2.80 -10.96 15.17
C GLY A 106 -3.05 -9.95 14.06
N LYS A 107 -3.98 -9.00 14.28
CA LYS A 107 -4.32 -7.94 13.31
C LYS A 107 -3.12 -7.13 12.86
N THR A 108 -2.22 -6.76 13.77
CA THR A 108 -1.04 -5.95 13.45
C THR A 108 -0.19 -6.59 12.34
N ALA A 109 0.06 -7.90 12.42
CA ALA A 109 0.77 -8.60 11.35
C ALA A 109 -0.08 -8.73 10.07
N ALA A 110 -1.41 -8.89 10.22
CA ALA A 110 -2.32 -9.05 9.07
C ALA A 110 -2.29 -7.84 8.13
N TYR A 111 -2.25 -6.62 8.66
CA TYR A 111 -2.11 -5.41 7.83
C TYR A 111 -0.65 -4.94 7.72
N GLY A 112 0.15 -5.11 8.76
CA GLY A 112 1.51 -4.59 8.82
C GLY A 112 2.44 -5.22 7.81
N LEU A 113 2.39 -6.54 7.61
CA LEU A 113 3.27 -7.24 6.68
C LEU A 113 3.01 -6.83 5.23
N PRO A 114 1.76 -6.83 4.71
CA PRO A 114 1.48 -6.34 3.36
C PRO A 114 1.81 -4.86 3.17
N VAL A 115 1.51 -4.02 4.16
CA VAL A 115 1.84 -2.60 4.12
C VAL A 115 3.34 -2.38 4.02
N LEU A 116 4.15 -3.08 4.83
CA LEU A 116 5.61 -3.01 4.77
C LEU A 116 6.17 -3.45 3.42
N GLN A 117 5.55 -4.44 2.79
CA GLN A 117 5.97 -4.95 1.50
C GLN A 117 5.77 -3.94 0.35
N ASN A 118 4.78 -3.06 0.49
CA ASN A 118 4.42 -2.05 -0.50
C ASN A 118 5.09 -0.68 -0.27
N ILE A 119 5.89 -0.52 0.79
CA ILE A 119 6.58 0.73 1.09
C ILE A 119 7.84 0.89 0.24
N ASN A 120 8.06 2.11 -0.25
CA ASN A 120 9.36 2.52 -0.81
C ASN A 120 10.23 3.10 0.32
N PRO A 121 11.24 2.37 0.83
CA PRO A 121 12.08 2.87 1.92
C PRO A 121 13.02 4.01 1.52
N LYS A 122 13.24 4.21 0.22
CA LYS A 122 14.07 5.32 -0.30
C LYS A 122 13.33 6.65 -0.30
N ASP A 123 12.01 6.63 -0.32
CA ASP A 123 11.16 7.82 -0.24
C ASP A 123 10.79 8.09 1.22
N ARG A 124 11.24 9.20 1.78
CA ARG A 124 11.01 9.59 3.18
C ARG A 124 9.72 10.34 3.42
N THR A 125 8.85 10.44 2.42
CA THR A 125 7.49 10.95 2.62
C THR A 125 6.63 9.94 3.37
N THR A 126 5.60 10.42 4.06
CA THR A 126 4.68 9.54 4.77
C THR A 126 3.79 8.82 3.76
N GLN A 127 3.93 7.50 3.69
CA GLN A 127 3.21 6.63 2.77
C GLN A 127 2.07 5.89 3.44
N VAL A 128 2.17 5.69 4.77
CA VAL A 128 1.19 4.95 5.56
C VAL A 128 0.87 5.70 6.84
N VAL A 129 -0.42 5.74 7.18
CA VAL A 129 -0.92 6.20 8.48
C VAL A 129 -1.67 5.05 9.15
N ILE A 130 -1.42 4.82 10.41
CA ILE A 130 -2.15 3.85 11.24
C ILE A 130 -2.72 4.60 12.43
N LEU A 131 -4.05 4.60 12.56
CA LEU A 131 -4.75 5.20 13.69
C LEU A 131 -5.06 4.14 14.73
N SER A 132 -4.86 4.47 15.98
CA SER A 132 -5.19 3.62 17.14
C SER A 132 -5.77 4.44 18.28
N PRO A 133 -6.64 3.87 19.16
CA PRO A 133 -7.36 4.64 20.17
C PRO A 133 -6.48 5.15 21.31
N THR A 134 -5.43 4.40 21.67
CA THR A 134 -4.65 4.67 22.88
C THR A 134 -3.17 4.82 22.59
N ARG A 135 -2.48 5.53 23.49
CA ARG A 135 -1.03 5.67 23.48
C ARG A 135 -0.33 4.31 23.52
N GLU A 136 -0.80 3.43 24.39
CA GLU A 136 -0.21 2.11 24.62
C GLU A 136 -0.26 1.27 23.34
N LEU A 137 -1.43 1.22 22.69
CA LEU A 137 -1.59 0.50 21.44
C LEU A 137 -0.78 1.13 20.31
N CYS A 138 -0.74 2.47 20.22
CA CYS A 138 0.07 3.20 19.27
C CYS A 138 1.56 2.82 19.37
N LEU A 139 2.11 2.75 20.59
CA LEU A 139 3.49 2.33 20.84
C LEU A 139 3.72 0.86 20.47
N GLN A 140 2.81 -0.03 20.87
CA GLN A 140 2.89 -1.46 20.56
C GLN A 140 2.91 -1.69 19.04
N ILE A 141 1.98 -1.09 18.30
CA ILE A 141 1.96 -1.20 16.84
C ILE A 141 3.26 -0.69 16.22
N ALA A 142 3.76 0.47 16.69
CA ALA A 142 5.00 1.03 16.17
C ALA A 142 6.21 0.11 16.43
N ASP A 143 6.26 -0.54 17.57
CA ASP A 143 7.35 -1.46 17.93
C ASP A 143 7.24 -2.77 17.14
N ASP A 144 6.03 -3.33 17.00
CA ASP A 144 5.78 -4.50 16.14
C ASP A 144 6.26 -4.23 14.70
N LEU A 145 5.90 -3.07 14.12
CA LEU A 145 6.31 -2.70 12.76
C LEU A 145 7.82 -2.53 12.61
N LYS A 146 8.50 -1.97 13.62
CA LYS A 146 9.97 -1.90 13.63
C LYS A 146 10.60 -3.29 13.67
N ASP A 147 10.02 -4.20 14.45
CA ASP A 147 10.48 -5.58 14.52
C ASP A 147 10.27 -6.34 13.20
N TYR A 148 9.10 -6.18 12.55
CA TYR A 148 8.85 -6.77 11.23
C TYR A 148 9.79 -6.21 10.16
N SER A 149 10.13 -4.93 10.26
CA SER A 149 10.93 -4.19 9.26
C SER A 149 12.43 -4.13 9.58
N ARG A 150 12.94 -4.89 10.56
CA ARG A 150 14.33 -4.80 11.03
C ARG A 150 15.40 -4.98 9.94
N TYR A 151 15.05 -5.64 8.84
CA TYR A 151 15.92 -5.88 7.69
C TYR A 151 15.60 -5.00 6.48
N ILE A 152 14.76 -3.98 6.66
CA ILE A 152 14.44 -3.01 5.60
C ILE A 152 15.21 -1.72 5.90
N ASP A 153 16.33 -1.54 5.21
CA ASP A 153 17.16 -0.36 5.38
C ASP A 153 16.44 0.92 4.96
N GLY A 154 16.57 1.98 5.76
CA GLY A 154 16.01 3.28 5.46
C GLY A 154 14.54 3.47 5.85
N LEU A 155 13.87 2.45 6.35
CA LEU A 155 12.49 2.55 6.83
C LEU A 155 12.44 3.19 8.22
N HIS A 156 11.56 4.17 8.38
CA HIS A 156 11.31 4.86 9.65
C HIS A 156 9.83 4.81 10.02
N VAL A 157 9.55 4.32 11.22
CA VAL A 157 8.24 4.30 11.86
C VAL A 157 8.24 5.31 13.01
N VAL A 158 7.31 6.26 12.98
CA VAL A 158 7.17 7.28 14.03
C VAL A 158 5.81 7.14 14.72
N ALA A 159 5.84 7.00 16.05
CA ALA A 159 4.65 7.02 16.88
C ALA A 159 4.34 8.45 17.35
N VAL A 160 3.08 8.90 17.16
CA VAL A 160 2.61 10.22 17.60
C VAL A 160 1.35 10.09 18.46
N TYR A 161 1.40 10.53 19.70
CA TYR A 161 0.35 10.32 20.69
C TYR A 161 0.33 11.43 21.74
N GLY A 162 -0.81 11.62 22.39
CA GLY A 162 -1.02 12.61 23.43
C GLY A 162 -0.37 12.26 24.76
N GLY A 163 -0.42 13.19 25.72
CA GLY A 163 0.08 12.96 27.08
C GLY A 163 1.59 13.08 27.27
N THR A 164 2.34 13.47 26.23
CA THR A 164 3.77 13.76 26.28
C THR A 164 4.11 15.03 25.51
N SER A 165 5.35 15.56 25.71
CA SER A 165 5.84 16.69 24.93
C SER A 165 5.79 16.41 23.43
N ILE A 166 5.30 17.37 22.67
CA ILE A 166 5.15 17.28 21.21
C ILE A 166 6.48 17.49 20.47
N GLU A 167 7.45 18.19 21.09
CA GLU A 167 8.70 18.59 20.41
C GLU A 167 9.52 17.40 19.94
N GLY A 168 9.53 16.32 20.73
CA GLY A 168 10.22 15.07 20.35
C GLY A 168 9.62 14.46 19.08
N GLN A 169 8.29 14.44 19.01
CA GLN A 169 7.55 13.90 17.86
C GLN A 169 7.72 14.80 16.63
N ILE A 170 7.70 16.11 16.79
CA ILE A 170 7.99 17.09 15.73
C ILE A 170 9.38 16.85 15.14
N ARG A 171 10.40 16.67 16.00
CA ARG A 171 11.77 16.41 15.52
C ARG A 171 11.87 15.10 14.73
N GLN A 172 11.15 14.06 15.15
CA GLN A 172 11.14 12.78 14.41
C GLN A 172 10.47 12.92 13.04
N LEU A 173 9.29 13.54 12.97
CA LEU A 173 8.56 13.76 11.72
C LEU A 173 9.35 14.62 10.73
N LYS A 174 10.06 15.67 11.21
CA LYS A 174 10.90 16.52 10.35
C LYS A 174 12.09 15.79 9.72
N LYS A 175 12.54 14.67 10.29
CA LYS A 175 13.56 13.81 9.67
C LYS A 175 13.02 12.98 8.50
N GLY A 176 11.70 12.93 8.36
CA GLY A 176 10.98 12.09 7.41
C GLY A 176 10.76 10.68 7.95
N CYS A 177 9.58 10.14 7.66
CA CYS A 177 9.21 8.77 7.98
C CYS A 177 8.18 8.26 6.98
N GLN A 178 8.24 6.97 6.68
CA GLN A 178 7.31 6.34 5.77
C GLN A 178 6.00 5.94 6.48
N ILE A 179 6.07 5.65 7.78
CA ILE A 179 4.91 5.22 8.56
C ILE A 179 4.72 6.14 9.77
N ILE A 180 3.50 6.65 9.93
CA ILE A 180 3.03 7.29 11.16
C ILE A 180 2.03 6.37 11.83
N VAL A 181 2.28 6.01 13.10
CA VAL A 181 1.30 5.37 13.97
C VAL A 181 0.80 6.41 14.96
N ALA A 182 -0.50 6.67 15.02
CA ALA A 182 -1.02 7.85 15.69
C ALA A 182 -2.28 7.60 16.52
N THR A 183 -2.40 8.33 17.63
CA THR A 183 -3.72 8.64 18.19
C THR A 183 -4.33 9.83 17.44
N PRO A 184 -5.66 9.83 17.14
CA PRO A 184 -6.27 10.81 16.24
C PRO A 184 -6.02 12.26 16.64
N GLY A 185 -6.25 12.63 17.92
CA GLY A 185 -6.12 14.02 18.36
C GLY A 185 -4.70 14.59 18.22
N ARG A 186 -3.65 13.80 18.49
CA ARG A 186 -2.27 14.27 18.32
C ARG A 186 -1.90 14.40 16.85
N LEU A 187 -2.39 13.52 16.00
CA LEU A 187 -2.16 13.64 14.56
C LEU A 187 -2.78 14.92 14.01
N ILE A 188 -4.01 15.24 14.39
CA ILE A 188 -4.68 16.50 14.02
C ILE A 188 -3.84 17.72 14.45
N ASP A 189 -3.36 17.77 15.69
CA ASP A 189 -2.51 18.87 16.15
C ASP A 189 -1.24 19.01 15.29
N LEU A 190 -0.62 17.91 14.90
CA LEU A 190 0.56 17.91 14.03
C LEU A 190 0.24 18.27 12.57
N MET A 191 -0.95 17.93 12.07
CA MET A 191 -1.45 18.35 10.75
C MET A 191 -1.69 19.88 10.74
N HIS A 192 -2.38 20.43 11.74
CA HIS A 192 -2.63 21.86 11.86
C HIS A 192 -1.33 22.66 11.96
N ARG A 193 -0.31 22.12 12.60
CA ARG A 193 1.05 22.70 12.65
C ARG A 193 1.84 22.51 11.36
N LYS A 194 1.27 21.86 10.34
CA LYS A 194 1.93 21.52 9.05
C LYS A 194 3.22 20.70 9.22
N VAL A 195 3.30 19.92 10.31
CA VAL A 195 4.42 19.02 10.60
C VAL A 195 4.15 17.64 10.02
N ALA A 196 2.94 17.11 10.22
CA ALA A 196 2.50 15.87 9.57
C ALA A 196 1.94 16.21 8.18
N GLN A 197 2.62 15.77 7.14
CA GLN A 197 2.21 15.94 5.74
C GLN A 197 1.69 14.61 5.20
N LEU A 198 0.41 14.57 4.80
CA LEU A 198 -0.28 13.34 4.45
C LEU A 198 -0.56 13.20 2.94
N HIS A 199 -0.06 14.10 2.13
CA HIS A 199 -0.35 14.14 0.67
C HIS A 199 0.23 12.96 -0.13
N SER A 200 1.18 12.23 0.43
CA SER A 200 1.77 11.03 -0.20
C SER A 200 1.27 9.71 0.40
N VAL A 201 0.27 9.76 1.28
CA VAL A 201 -0.28 8.57 1.93
C VAL A 201 -1.04 7.72 0.92
N ARG A 202 -0.67 6.45 0.84
CA ARG A 202 -1.30 5.44 -0.02
C ARG A 202 -2.15 4.44 0.76
N ASN A 203 -1.81 4.22 2.03
CA ASN A 203 -2.56 3.33 2.90
C ASN A 203 -2.90 4.02 4.20
N ILE A 204 -4.15 3.89 4.63
CA ILE A 204 -4.58 4.23 5.99
C ILE A 204 -5.18 3.01 6.66
N VAL A 205 -4.79 2.76 7.89
CA VAL A 205 -5.34 1.71 8.75
C VAL A 205 -6.03 2.38 9.94
N LEU A 206 -7.29 2.02 10.18
CA LEU A 206 -8.00 2.33 11.40
C LEU A 206 -8.05 1.05 12.24
N ASP A 207 -7.20 0.95 13.27
CA ASP A 207 -7.19 -0.21 14.17
C ASP A 207 -8.03 0.09 15.41
N GLU A 208 -8.87 -0.87 15.83
CA GLU A 208 -9.86 -0.71 16.88
C GLU A 208 -10.78 0.52 16.63
N ALA A 209 -11.34 0.58 15.42
CA ALA A 209 -12.13 1.72 14.98
C ALA A 209 -13.34 1.98 15.87
N ASP A 210 -14.04 0.95 16.32
CA ASP A 210 -15.16 1.05 17.26
C ASP A 210 -14.73 1.68 18.59
N GLU A 211 -13.56 1.34 19.11
CA GLU A 211 -13.05 1.94 20.34
C GLU A 211 -12.70 3.43 20.13
N MET A 212 -12.09 3.80 19.01
CA MET A 212 -11.86 5.23 18.69
C MET A 212 -13.15 6.03 18.66
N LEU A 213 -14.22 5.49 18.08
CA LEU A 213 -15.54 6.14 18.03
C LEU A 213 -16.17 6.24 19.42
N ASN A 214 -16.08 5.17 20.23
CA ASN A 214 -16.55 5.18 21.62
C ASN A 214 -15.82 6.23 22.47
N MET A 215 -14.55 6.51 22.19
CA MET A 215 -13.78 7.56 22.83
C MET A 215 -14.07 8.98 22.30
N GLY A 216 -14.94 9.12 21.31
CA GLY A 216 -15.35 10.41 20.75
C GLY A 216 -14.43 10.98 19.69
N PHE A 217 -13.61 10.16 19.03
CA PHE A 217 -12.71 10.58 17.95
C PHE A 217 -13.37 10.70 16.58
N THR A 218 -14.71 10.69 16.50
CA THR A 218 -15.46 10.75 15.23
C THR A 218 -15.00 11.92 14.36
N ASP A 219 -15.04 13.15 14.88
CA ASP A 219 -14.67 14.36 14.13
C ASP A 219 -13.18 14.32 13.71
N SER A 220 -12.31 13.81 14.58
CA SER A 220 -10.89 13.68 14.28
C SER A 220 -10.62 12.67 13.16
N ILE A 221 -11.32 11.56 13.14
CA ILE A 221 -11.22 10.56 12.08
C ILE A 221 -11.71 11.14 10.76
N ASP A 222 -12.86 11.82 10.77
CA ASP A 222 -13.43 12.48 9.59
C ASP A 222 -12.45 13.53 9.01
N GLU A 223 -11.84 14.35 9.85
CA GLU A 223 -10.86 15.37 9.43
C GLU A 223 -9.61 14.71 8.83
N ILE A 224 -9.08 13.66 9.44
CA ILE A 224 -7.90 12.94 8.93
C ILE A 224 -8.24 12.31 7.58
N LEU A 225 -9.34 11.57 7.47
CA LEU A 225 -9.73 10.88 6.24
C LEU A 225 -9.99 11.85 5.08
N ALA A 226 -10.58 13.02 5.37
CA ALA A 226 -10.81 14.09 4.39
C ALA A 226 -9.52 14.76 3.89
N ALA A 227 -8.45 14.75 4.70
CA ALA A 227 -7.16 15.35 4.35
C ALA A 227 -6.24 14.42 3.53
N LEU A 228 -6.60 13.14 3.42
CA LEU A 228 -5.81 12.16 2.67
C LEU A 228 -6.09 12.22 1.16
N PRO A 229 -5.13 11.76 0.31
CA PRO A 229 -5.38 11.59 -1.11
C PRO A 229 -6.60 10.73 -1.39
N GLU A 230 -7.28 11.04 -2.49
CA GLU A 230 -8.43 10.23 -2.92
C GLU A 230 -8.02 8.84 -3.39
N GLU A 231 -6.88 8.75 -4.06
CA GLU A 231 -6.24 7.49 -4.47
C GLU A 231 -5.47 6.90 -3.30
N ARG A 232 -6.15 6.09 -2.51
CA ARG A 232 -5.59 5.39 -1.37
C ARG A 232 -6.33 4.09 -1.11
N GLN A 233 -5.73 3.21 -0.33
CA GLN A 233 -6.40 2.05 0.26
C GLN A 233 -6.72 2.33 1.73
N THR A 234 -7.96 2.07 2.12
CA THR A 234 -8.44 2.23 3.49
C THR A 234 -8.72 0.87 4.11
N LEU A 235 -8.09 0.58 5.24
CA LEU A 235 -8.22 -0.66 5.99
C LEU A 235 -8.85 -0.34 7.35
N LEU A 236 -10.03 -0.88 7.60
CA LEU A 236 -10.76 -0.67 8.84
C LEU A 236 -10.85 -1.98 9.62
N PHE A 237 -10.27 -2.01 10.80
CA PHE A 237 -10.32 -3.12 11.75
C PHE A 237 -11.19 -2.73 12.93
N SER A 238 -12.18 -3.55 13.25
CA SER A 238 -13.12 -3.32 14.34
C SER A 238 -13.55 -4.64 14.96
N ALA A 239 -13.91 -4.64 16.23
CA ALA A 239 -14.54 -5.80 16.86
C ALA A 239 -16.04 -5.86 16.55
N THR A 240 -16.64 -4.72 16.23
CA THR A 240 -18.08 -4.60 16.00
C THR A 240 -18.39 -3.81 14.72
N MET A 241 -19.56 -4.10 14.11
CA MET A 241 -20.12 -3.33 13.01
C MET A 241 -21.31 -2.51 13.51
N GLY A 242 -20.99 -1.38 14.15
CA GLY A 242 -22.02 -0.44 14.62
C GLY A 242 -22.38 0.61 13.55
N PRO A 243 -23.47 1.41 13.77
CA PRO A 243 -23.94 2.42 12.81
C PRO A 243 -22.85 3.44 12.40
N GLU A 244 -21.99 3.83 13.33
CA GLU A 244 -20.90 4.77 13.05
C GLU A 244 -19.80 4.14 12.18
N ILE A 245 -19.47 2.85 12.35
CA ILE A 245 -18.57 2.11 11.48
C ILE A 245 -19.15 2.03 10.07
N GLU A 246 -20.45 1.70 9.94
CA GLU A 246 -21.12 1.71 8.64
C GLU A 246 -21.09 3.09 7.98
N ARG A 247 -21.28 4.16 8.76
CA ARG A 247 -21.20 5.54 8.26
C ARG A 247 -19.81 5.83 7.68
N ILE A 248 -18.75 5.51 8.41
CA ILE A 248 -17.37 5.69 7.94
C ILE A 248 -17.13 4.87 6.66
N ALA A 249 -17.57 3.61 6.65
CA ALA A 249 -17.45 2.75 5.48
C ALA A 249 -18.11 3.37 4.24
N LYS A 250 -19.35 3.81 4.37
CA LYS A 250 -20.10 4.43 3.25
C LYS A 250 -19.51 5.77 2.80
N SER A 251 -18.90 6.54 3.70
CA SER A 251 -18.38 7.88 3.40
C SER A 251 -16.98 7.87 2.81
N TYR A 252 -16.14 6.92 3.20
CA TYR A 252 -14.69 7.00 2.93
C TYR A 252 -14.09 5.75 2.27
N LEU A 253 -14.76 4.60 2.32
CA LEU A 253 -14.26 3.37 1.71
C LEU A 253 -14.84 3.21 0.29
N LYS A 254 -14.01 2.72 -0.63
CA LYS A 254 -14.38 2.46 -2.02
C LYS A 254 -14.32 0.97 -2.28
N ASP A 255 -15.40 0.41 -2.84
CA ASP A 255 -15.47 -1.00 -3.27
C ASP A 255 -14.85 -1.97 -2.24
N TYR A 256 -15.24 -1.82 -0.99
CA TYR A 256 -14.62 -2.55 0.11
C TYR A 256 -15.09 -4.01 0.18
N GLN A 257 -14.16 -4.86 0.61
CA GLN A 257 -14.43 -6.24 0.99
C GLN A 257 -14.63 -6.33 2.51
N GLU A 258 -15.71 -6.95 2.93
CA GLU A 258 -15.93 -7.28 4.34
C GLU A 258 -15.37 -8.66 4.66
N ILE A 259 -14.53 -8.75 5.68
CA ILE A 259 -13.91 -9.97 6.19
C ILE A 259 -14.35 -10.15 7.63
N VAL A 260 -15.09 -11.22 7.89
CA VAL A 260 -15.53 -11.56 9.25
C VAL A 260 -14.70 -12.76 9.72
N VAL A 261 -13.90 -12.55 10.77
CA VAL A 261 -13.13 -13.62 11.39
C VAL A 261 -13.88 -14.08 12.62
N GLY A 262 -14.49 -15.26 12.53
CA GLY A 262 -15.25 -15.85 13.62
C GLY A 262 -14.39 -16.09 14.86
N SER A 263 -15.01 -15.98 16.01
CA SER A 263 -14.46 -16.37 17.32
C SER A 263 -14.38 -17.88 17.45
#